data_2a09c1964c822c31688fdea9d8c912b4
#
_entry.id   2a09c1964c822c31688fdea9d8c912b4
#
_cell.length_a   1.000
_cell.length_b   1.000
_cell.length_c   1.000
_cell.angle_alpha   90.00
_cell.angle_beta   90.00
_cell.angle_gamma   90.00
#
_symmetry.space_group_name_H-M   'P 1'
#
loop_
_entity.id
_entity.type
_entity.pdbx_description
1 polymer ?
#
loop_
_entity_poly.entity_id
_entity_poly.type
_entity_poly.pdbx_seq_one_letter_code
_entity_poly.pdbx_strand_id
1 'polypeptide(L)' 'ITRREGFTTPDTSEAIVKSTAMKQCKDVYILTDKSKFGEVSSVTFGGFTDAKILTEEIPEEYENSKNILKVK' A
#
# COMPACT_ATOMS: atom_id res chain seq x y z
N ILE A 1 4.22 -2.47 3.93
CA ILE A 1 2.76 -2.59 3.77
C ILE A 1 2.26 -3.76 4.61
N THR A 2 1.35 -3.53 5.50
CA THR A 2 0.70 -4.58 6.27
C THR A 2 -0.79 -4.30 6.34
N ARG A 3 -1.57 -5.34 6.63
CA ARG A 3 -3.02 -5.16 6.79
C ARG A 3 -3.34 -4.27 7.99
N ARG A 4 -2.54 -4.38 9.03
CA ARG A 4 -2.76 -3.64 10.27
C ARG A 4 -2.34 -2.18 10.17
N GLU A 5 -1.14 -1.94 9.65
CA GLU A 5 -0.56 -0.60 9.62
C GLU A 5 -0.86 0.14 8.30
N GLY A 6 -1.26 -0.60 7.28
CA GLY A 6 -1.53 -0.02 5.97
C GLY A 6 -0.27 0.34 5.21
N PHE A 7 -0.32 1.46 4.51
CA PHE A 7 0.81 1.95 3.71
C PHE A 7 1.65 2.90 4.55
N THR A 8 2.93 2.60 4.69
CA THR A 8 3.82 3.37 5.55
C THR A 8 5.06 3.85 4.81
N THR A 9 5.64 4.94 5.30
CA THR A 9 6.88 5.51 4.78
C THR A 9 7.66 6.11 5.94
N PRO A 10 9.00 6.15 5.87
CA PRO A 10 9.79 6.82 6.91
C PRO A 10 9.77 8.34 6.79
N ASP A 11 9.31 8.89 5.66
CA ASP A 11 9.36 10.32 5.38
C ASP A 11 7.99 10.98 5.62
N THR A 12 7.94 11.89 6.60
CA THR A 12 6.69 12.59 6.96
C THR A 12 6.18 13.47 5.82
N SER A 13 7.07 14.15 5.11
CA SER A 13 6.67 15.01 3.99
C SER A 13 6.05 14.19 2.87
N GLU A 14 6.62 13.04 2.56
CA GLU A 14 6.08 12.10 1.58
C GLU A 14 4.72 11.59 2.01
N ALA A 15 4.57 11.28 3.29
CA ALA A 15 3.31 10.76 3.82
C ALA A 15 2.19 11.79 3.64
N ILE A 16 2.46 13.07 3.89
CA ILE A 16 1.48 14.14 3.74
C ILE A 16 1.04 14.26 2.28
N VAL A 17 2.00 14.29 1.35
CA VAL A 17 1.70 14.39 -0.07
C VAL A 17 0.88 13.19 -0.55
N LYS A 18 1.30 11.99 -0.17
CA LYS A 18 0.62 10.77 -0.61
C LYS A 18 -0.78 10.64 -0.01
N SER A 19 -0.95 10.96 1.28
CA SER A 19 -2.28 10.88 1.89
C SER A 19 -3.24 11.90 1.28
N THR A 20 -2.74 13.09 0.97
CA THR A 20 -3.56 14.12 0.31
C THR A 20 -3.99 13.66 -1.07
N ALA A 21 -3.04 13.12 -1.85
CA ALA A 21 -3.34 12.60 -3.18
C ALA A 21 -4.38 11.47 -3.13
N MET A 22 -4.24 10.57 -2.17
CA MET A 22 -5.19 9.46 -2.02
C MET A 22 -6.60 9.95 -1.72
N LYS A 23 -6.73 10.99 -0.91
CA LYS A 23 -8.04 11.55 -0.57
C LYS A 23 -8.71 12.24 -1.76
N GLN A 24 -7.91 12.77 -2.68
CA GLN A 24 -8.42 13.50 -3.83
C GLN A 24 -8.70 12.61 -5.05
N CYS A 25 -8.19 11.40 -5.04
CA CYS A 25 -8.36 10.47 -6.14
C CYS A 25 -9.50 9.51 -5.87
N LYS A 26 -10.32 9.27 -6.90
CA LYS A 26 -11.42 8.32 -6.80
C LYS A 26 -10.89 6.88 -6.73
N ASP A 27 -9.90 6.58 -7.58
CA ASP A 27 -9.27 5.26 -7.62
C ASP A 27 -7.78 5.43 -7.39
N VAL A 28 -7.25 4.68 -6.44
CA VAL A 28 -5.83 4.75 -6.11
C VAL A 28 -5.20 3.38 -6.33
N TYR A 29 -4.08 3.37 -7.02
CA TYR A 29 -3.30 2.16 -7.29
C TYR A 29 -1.88 2.38 -6.76
N ILE A 30 -1.36 1.37 -6.08
CA ILE A 30 0.00 1.41 -5.56
C ILE A 30 0.79 0.27 -6.20
N LEU A 31 1.85 0.63 -6.91
CA LEU A 31 2.77 -0.34 -7.49
C LEU A 31 3.83 -0.71 -6.46
N THR A 32 4.03 -1.98 -6.27
CA THR A 32 5.01 -2.43 -5.28
C THR A 32 5.58 -3.79 -5.66
N ASP A 33 6.71 -4.15 -5.09
CA ASP A 33 7.23 -5.49 -5.22
C ASP A 33 6.96 -6.29 -3.94
N LYS A 34 7.19 -7.59 -4.01
CA LYS A 34 6.90 -8.51 -2.92
C LYS A 34 7.59 -8.14 -1.61
N SER A 35 8.77 -7.55 -1.70
CA SER A 35 9.58 -7.24 -0.52
C SER A 35 8.96 -6.18 0.40
N LYS A 36 8.02 -5.39 -0.12
CA LYS A 36 7.38 -4.33 0.65
C LYS A 36 6.26 -4.83 1.57
N PHE A 37 5.74 -6.01 1.29
CA PHE A 37 4.72 -6.59 2.17
C PHE A 37 5.38 -7.04 3.48
N GLY A 38 4.73 -6.71 4.59
CA GLY A 38 5.26 -7.02 5.91
C GLY A 38 6.18 -5.97 6.48
N GLU A 39 6.57 -4.97 5.70
CA GLU A 39 7.41 -3.88 6.18
C GLU A 39 6.57 -2.74 6.77
N VAL A 40 6.98 -2.24 7.92
CA VAL A 40 6.32 -1.12 8.59
C VAL A 40 7.34 -0.02 8.83
N SER A 41 6.99 1.17 8.39
CA SER A 41 7.82 2.37 8.63
C SER A 41 7.12 3.28 9.63
N SER A 42 7.72 4.44 9.93
CA SER A 42 7.27 5.27 11.05
C SER A 42 5.97 6.03 10.81
N VAL A 43 5.61 6.30 9.56
CA VAL A 43 4.45 7.14 9.26
C VAL A 43 3.48 6.40 8.33
N THR A 44 2.22 6.32 8.73
CA THR A 44 1.17 5.73 7.89
C THR A 44 0.55 6.81 7.02
N PHE A 45 0.42 6.55 5.72
CA PHE A 45 -0.22 7.51 4.81
C PHE A 45 -1.55 7.00 4.24
N GLY A 46 -1.92 5.78 4.50
CA GLY A 46 -3.21 5.24 4.07
C GLY A 46 -3.47 3.87 4.68
N GLY A 47 -4.74 3.53 4.81
CA GLY A 47 -5.14 2.21 5.28
C GLY A 47 -4.95 1.15 4.19
N PHE A 48 -4.82 -0.09 4.59
CA PHE A 48 -4.54 -1.19 3.65
C PHE A 48 -5.56 -1.30 2.52
N THR A 49 -6.81 -1.01 2.81
CA THR A 49 -7.90 -1.12 1.82
C THR A 49 -8.22 0.20 1.10
N ASP A 50 -7.47 1.26 1.37
CA ASP A 50 -7.70 2.55 0.74
C ASP A 50 -7.19 2.61 -0.70
N ALA A 51 -6.45 1.61 -1.14
CA ALA A 51 -5.91 1.55 -2.49
C ALA A 51 -5.87 0.12 -2.98
N LYS A 52 -5.79 -0.03 -4.29
CA LYS A 52 -5.50 -1.32 -4.91
C LYS A 52 -3.99 -1.44 -5.07
N ILE A 53 -3.47 -2.61 -4.78
CA ILE A 53 -2.04 -2.86 -4.83
C ILE A 53 -1.72 -3.70 -6.06
N LEU A 54 -0.80 -3.23 -6.88
CA LEU A 54 -0.35 -3.93 -8.06
C LEU A 54 1.05 -4.48 -7.81
N THR A 55 1.20 -5.78 -7.94
CA THR A 55 2.47 -6.45 -7.68
C THR A 55 2.66 -7.62 -8.64
N GLU A 56 3.90 -7.96 -8.93
CA GLU A 56 4.20 -9.12 -9.77
C GLU A 56 4.06 -10.44 -9.02
N GLU A 57 4.30 -10.41 -7.71
CA GLU A 57 4.15 -11.57 -6.85
C GLU A 57 3.36 -11.20 -5.60
N ILE A 58 2.38 -12.03 -5.25
CA ILE A 58 1.59 -11.84 -4.04
C ILE A 58 2.12 -12.80 -2.98
N PRO A 59 2.60 -12.30 -1.83
CA PRO A 59 3.03 -13.19 -0.75
C PRO A 59 1.87 -14.06 -0.28
N GLU A 60 2.17 -15.28 0.12
CA GLU A 60 1.17 -16.25 0.52
C GLU A 60 0.20 -15.71 1.57
N GLU A 61 0.70 -14.96 2.54
CA GLU A 61 -0.11 -14.38 3.61
C GLU A 61 -1.14 -13.36 3.12
N TYR A 62 -0.97 -12.85 1.91
CA TYR A 62 -1.83 -11.82 1.33
C TYR A 62 -2.68 -12.31 0.17
N GLU A 63 -2.65 -13.59 -0.13
CA GLU A 63 -3.38 -14.14 -1.29
C GLU A 63 -4.89 -13.95 -1.20
N ASN A 64 -5.43 -13.85 -0.02
CA ASN A 64 -6.87 -13.66 0.18
C ASN A 64 -7.31 -12.20 0.16
N SER A 65 -6.41 -11.27 -0.03
CA SER A 65 -6.73 -9.85 -0.03
C SER A 65 -7.24 -9.43 -1.41
N LYS A 66 -8.51 -8.98 -1.46
CA LYS A 66 -9.18 -8.65 -2.73
C LYS A 66 -8.62 -7.42 -3.41
N ASN A 67 -7.98 -6.54 -2.65
CA ASN A 67 -7.41 -5.30 -3.19
C ASN A 67 -6.00 -5.48 -3.75
N ILE A 68 -5.45 -6.67 -3.72
CA ILE A 68 -4.14 -6.96 -4.29
C ILE A 68 -4.32 -7.62 -5.64
N LEU A 69 -3.74 -7.03 -6.68
CA LEU A 69 -3.85 -7.50 -8.05
C LEU A 69 -2.45 -7.90 -8.55
N LYS A 70 -2.38 -9.11 -9.09
CA LYS A 70 -1.13 -9.59 -9.65
C LYS A 70 -1.00 -9.08 -11.08
N VAL A 71 0.15 -8.49 -11.38
CA VAL A 71 0.48 -8.02 -12.73
C VAL A 71 1.71 -8.75 -13.22
N LYS A 72 1.83 -8.82 -14.49
CA LYS A 72 2.97 -9.50 -15.11
C LYS A 72 4.06 -8.56 -15.43
#